data_d0676756d2e76c1994a0039fd601f887
#
_entry.id   d0676756d2e76c1994a0039fd601f887
#
_cell.length_a   1.000
_cell.length_b   1.000
_cell.length_c   1.000
_cell.angle_alpha   90.00
_cell.angle_beta   90.00
_cell.angle_gamma   90.00
#
_symmetry.space_group_name_H-M   'P 1'
#
loop_
_entity.id
_entity.type
_entity.pdbx_description
1 polymer ?
#
loop_
_entity_poly.entity_id
_entity_poly.type
_entity_poly.pdbx_seq_one_letter_code
_entity_poly.pdbx_strand_id
1 'polypeptide(L)'
;MALTAARANQARNAITAIFAIQGVIGVTQIPRIPELIDQVGADFGIWGLITGLAGLGGMLGLLFTSKLIAVFGTKNVTIVGGSVQALFTVALIFAHDPMAYLIFTALGALSGSTLNIAINSQSVALQKAMNRVIIGRFHASWSIGATASAVLSGILATFMPLWLHLLIVPTIGIFALIILGRNLLRSEEDGHGSGQPSAKKSSFFKMPNQVWLLSAGLFTGIFGELALMDWSAVYSKTVLSLDAGRGAIPYAAFSLAMIIGRLSINKLGNKWHISSVARVASMLAGVSLGLGVLFGAVIAPTNQELALVIVSVFFFFTGLGSAPMVPSFFSAAGYVKGLNTAQVLARMSFMNSVAIIGAKYLMGVLALNVGLAMAFAFPMVLFFIAGILAGVVAKRAKASETMASAYPTTGAMSITED
;
A
#
# COMPACT_ATOMS: atom_id res chain seq x y z
N MET A 1 7.40 32.50 -5.31
CA MET A 1 7.40 33.30 -4.06
C MET A 1 7.97 32.44 -2.93
N ALA A 2 8.93 32.90 -2.14
CA ALA A 2 9.47 32.12 -1.04
C ALA A 2 8.41 31.96 0.07
N LEU A 3 8.16 30.73 0.52
CA LEU A 3 7.24 30.46 1.62
C LEU A 3 7.82 31.00 2.94
N THR A 4 7.02 31.69 3.75
CA THR A 4 7.41 32.01 5.12
C THR A 4 7.50 30.74 5.96
N ALA A 5 8.34 30.71 6.98
CA ALA A 5 8.47 29.54 7.87
C ALA A 5 7.13 29.17 8.54
N ALA A 6 6.31 30.14 8.91
CA ALA A 6 4.98 29.92 9.47
C ALA A 6 4.05 29.24 8.45
N ARG A 7 4.03 29.70 7.21
CA ARG A 7 3.20 29.14 6.12
C ARG A 7 3.64 27.72 5.76
N ALA A 8 4.95 27.48 5.67
CA ALA A 8 5.51 26.16 5.42
C ALA A 8 5.15 25.15 6.55
N ASN A 9 5.20 25.58 7.80
CA ASN A 9 4.79 24.75 8.94
C ASN A 9 3.28 24.44 8.93
N GLN A 10 2.45 25.40 8.55
CA GLN A 10 1.02 25.25 8.39
C GLN A 10 0.69 24.20 7.31
N ALA A 11 1.30 24.31 6.13
CA ALA A 11 1.15 23.34 5.04
C ALA A 11 1.66 21.95 5.47
N ARG A 12 2.82 21.87 6.14
CA ARG A 12 3.36 20.60 6.64
C ARG A 12 2.39 19.88 7.57
N ASN A 13 1.81 20.61 8.53
CA ASN A 13 0.87 20.01 9.47
C ASN A 13 -0.42 19.55 8.78
N ALA A 14 -0.94 20.33 7.82
CA ALA A 14 -2.08 19.95 7.01
C ALA A 14 -1.82 18.70 6.18
N ILE A 15 -0.70 18.63 5.46
CA ILE A 15 -0.30 17.45 4.68
C ILE A 15 -0.16 16.23 5.58
N THR A 16 0.51 16.37 6.75
CA THR A 16 0.66 15.27 7.73
C THR A 16 -0.69 14.72 8.17
N ALA A 17 -1.64 15.60 8.52
CA ALA A 17 -2.97 15.20 8.96
C ALA A 17 -3.79 14.57 7.81
N ILE A 18 -3.71 15.09 6.59
CA ILE A 18 -4.42 14.54 5.43
C ILE A 18 -3.89 13.15 5.07
N PHE A 19 -2.58 12.89 5.17
CA PHE A 19 -2.05 11.53 5.02
C PHE A 19 -2.63 10.57 6.08
N ALA A 20 -2.74 11.00 7.33
CA ALA A 20 -3.36 10.17 8.38
C ALA A 20 -4.84 9.90 8.07
N ILE A 21 -5.61 10.92 7.65
CA ILE A 21 -7.02 10.78 7.27
C ILE A 21 -7.17 9.84 6.07
N GLN A 22 -6.29 9.94 5.06
CA GLN A 22 -6.28 9.03 3.92
C GLN A 22 -6.06 7.57 4.39
N GLY A 23 -5.16 7.35 5.36
CA GLY A 23 -4.98 6.04 5.98
C GLY A 23 -6.24 5.55 6.70
N VAL A 24 -6.91 6.43 7.44
CA VAL A 24 -8.18 6.11 8.12
C VAL A 24 -9.25 5.71 7.10
N ILE A 25 -9.53 6.53 6.10
CA ILE A 25 -10.57 6.26 5.09
C ILE A 25 -10.26 4.98 4.29
N GLY A 26 -8.99 4.76 3.94
CA GLY A 26 -8.57 3.62 3.14
C GLY A 26 -8.66 2.27 3.86
N VAL A 27 -8.59 2.27 5.20
CA VAL A 27 -8.51 1.03 6.00
C VAL A 27 -9.78 0.77 6.82
N THR A 28 -10.63 1.78 7.01
CA THR A 28 -11.79 1.69 7.93
C THR A 28 -12.74 0.52 7.66
N GLN A 29 -12.90 0.12 6.41
CA GLN A 29 -13.78 -0.99 6.02
C GLN A 29 -13.12 -2.38 6.16
N ILE A 30 -11.79 -2.46 6.29
CA ILE A 30 -11.06 -3.75 6.22
C ILE A 30 -11.48 -4.73 7.32
N PRO A 31 -11.55 -4.37 8.61
CA PRO A 31 -12.05 -5.25 9.64
C PRO A 31 -13.52 -5.66 9.46
N ARG A 32 -14.27 -4.91 8.64
CA ARG A 32 -15.69 -5.11 8.36
C ARG A 32 -15.94 -5.87 7.04
N ILE A 33 -14.88 -6.34 6.36
CA ILE A 33 -15.01 -7.11 5.10
C ILE A 33 -15.95 -8.32 5.22
N PRO A 34 -15.93 -9.11 6.30
CA PRO A 34 -16.87 -10.22 6.44
C PRO A 34 -18.35 -9.80 6.40
N GLU A 35 -18.67 -8.64 6.98
CA GLU A 35 -20.02 -8.09 6.97
C GLU A 35 -20.40 -7.54 5.59
N LEU A 36 -19.43 -6.97 4.87
CA LEU A 36 -19.63 -6.52 3.49
C LEU A 36 -19.87 -7.67 2.54
N ILE A 37 -19.16 -8.80 2.70
CA ILE A 37 -19.39 -10.03 1.92
C ILE A 37 -20.81 -10.52 2.14
N ASP A 38 -21.25 -10.61 3.40
CA ASP A 38 -22.60 -11.02 3.76
C ASP A 38 -23.64 -10.06 3.18
N GLN A 39 -23.42 -8.73 3.28
CA GLN A 39 -24.34 -7.69 2.81
C GLN A 39 -24.56 -7.75 1.29
N VAL A 40 -23.48 -8.00 0.52
CA VAL A 40 -23.57 -8.06 -0.95
C VAL A 40 -23.96 -9.45 -1.50
N GLY A 41 -24.03 -10.45 -0.62
CA GLY A 41 -24.35 -11.82 -0.99
C GLY A 41 -23.32 -12.48 -1.91
N ALA A 42 -22.03 -12.10 -1.77
CA ALA A 42 -20.96 -12.63 -2.60
C ALA A 42 -20.38 -13.91 -2.01
N ASP A 43 -20.12 -14.91 -2.85
CA ASP A 43 -19.18 -15.97 -2.51
C ASP A 43 -17.72 -15.48 -2.60
N PHE A 44 -16.78 -16.29 -2.16
CA PHE A 44 -15.36 -15.90 -2.15
C PHE A 44 -14.79 -15.70 -3.55
N GLY A 45 -15.26 -16.44 -4.57
CA GLY A 45 -14.84 -16.27 -5.96
C GLY A 45 -15.30 -14.93 -6.54
N ILE A 46 -16.58 -14.59 -6.34
CA ILE A 46 -17.14 -13.30 -6.71
C ILE A 46 -16.44 -12.16 -5.96
N TRP A 47 -16.20 -12.33 -4.64
CA TRP A 47 -15.50 -11.34 -3.84
C TRP A 47 -14.09 -11.04 -4.36
N GLY A 48 -13.31 -12.08 -4.66
CA GLY A 48 -11.98 -11.94 -5.26
C GLY A 48 -12.01 -11.24 -6.62
N LEU A 49 -13.01 -11.55 -7.45
CA LEU A 49 -13.21 -10.93 -8.76
C LEU A 49 -13.52 -9.43 -8.64
N ILE A 50 -14.54 -9.05 -7.87
CA ILE A 50 -14.99 -7.65 -7.76
C ILE A 50 -13.94 -6.78 -7.07
N THR A 51 -13.26 -7.27 -6.03
CA THR A 51 -12.16 -6.54 -5.37
C THR A 51 -10.93 -6.41 -6.26
N GLY A 52 -10.66 -7.40 -7.12
CA GLY A 52 -9.65 -7.32 -8.16
C GLY A 52 -9.98 -6.26 -9.21
N LEU A 53 -11.17 -6.34 -9.80
CA LEU A 53 -11.64 -5.42 -10.84
C LEU A 53 -11.77 -3.97 -10.33
N ALA A 54 -12.08 -3.75 -9.05
CA ALA A 54 -12.09 -2.43 -8.43
C ALA A 54 -10.74 -1.71 -8.58
N GLY A 55 -9.63 -2.45 -8.65
CA GLY A 55 -8.29 -1.92 -8.92
C GLY A 55 -8.16 -1.18 -10.26
N LEU A 56 -9.00 -1.48 -11.25
CA LEU A 56 -9.06 -0.73 -12.51
C LEU A 56 -9.40 0.75 -12.29
N GLY A 57 -10.26 1.05 -11.30
CA GLY A 57 -10.55 2.42 -10.91
C GLY A 57 -9.29 3.17 -10.50
N GLY A 58 -8.44 2.56 -9.67
CA GLY A 58 -7.16 3.13 -9.28
C GLY A 58 -6.23 3.38 -10.47
N MET A 59 -6.15 2.45 -11.42
CA MET A 59 -5.37 2.62 -12.65
C MET A 59 -5.90 3.78 -13.51
N LEU A 60 -7.21 3.94 -13.64
CA LEU A 60 -7.80 5.09 -14.33
C LEU A 60 -7.44 6.40 -13.63
N GLY A 61 -7.48 6.43 -12.30
CA GLY A 61 -7.03 7.59 -11.51
C GLY A 61 -5.60 8.02 -11.86
N LEU A 62 -4.66 7.09 -12.04
CA LEU A 62 -3.29 7.39 -12.47
C LEU A 62 -3.23 8.10 -13.83
N LEU A 63 -4.13 7.76 -14.75
CA LEU A 63 -4.16 8.33 -16.11
C LEU A 63 -4.71 9.75 -16.16
N PHE A 64 -5.71 10.06 -15.32
CA PHE A 64 -6.43 11.34 -15.41
C PHE A 64 -5.95 12.39 -14.41
N THR A 65 -5.32 12.01 -13.30
CA THR A 65 -4.98 12.94 -12.21
C THR A 65 -4.08 14.08 -12.65
N SER A 66 -3.10 13.82 -13.52
CA SER A 66 -2.20 14.90 -14.00
C SER A 66 -2.94 15.99 -14.75
N LYS A 67 -3.97 15.64 -15.52
CA LYS A 67 -4.84 16.60 -16.22
C LYS A 67 -5.71 17.36 -15.22
N LEU A 68 -6.28 16.68 -14.23
CA LEU A 68 -7.06 17.32 -13.16
C LEU A 68 -6.22 18.32 -12.37
N ILE A 69 -4.99 17.95 -12.02
CA ILE A 69 -4.06 18.85 -11.32
C ILE A 69 -3.73 20.08 -12.18
N ALA A 70 -3.50 19.88 -13.47
CA ALA A 70 -3.18 21.00 -14.38
C ALA A 70 -4.33 22.03 -14.48
N VAL A 71 -5.59 21.59 -14.40
CA VAL A 71 -6.77 22.45 -14.49
C VAL A 71 -7.16 23.05 -13.13
N PHE A 72 -7.19 22.23 -12.08
CA PHE A 72 -7.79 22.59 -10.78
C PHE A 72 -6.74 22.84 -9.67
N GLY A 73 -5.46 22.56 -9.94
CA GLY A 73 -4.38 22.63 -8.95
C GLY A 73 -4.38 21.47 -7.96
N THR A 74 -3.22 21.21 -7.35
CA THR A 74 -3.03 20.08 -6.42
C THR A 74 -3.91 20.18 -5.18
N LYS A 75 -4.13 21.37 -4.66
CA LYS A 75 -4.95 21.63 -3.47
C LYS A 75 -6.40 21.16 -3.66
N ASN A 76 -7.06 21.63 -4.71
CA ASN A 76 -8.47 21.29 -4.97
C ASN A 76 -8.63 19.81 -5.32
N VAL A 77 -7.71 19.27 -6.11
CA VAL A 77 -7.70 17.84 -6.47
C VAL A 77 -7.51 16.97 -5.23
N THR A 78 -6.67 17.39 -4.27
CA THR A 78 -6.51 16.68 -2.98
C THR A 78 -7.82 16.67 -2.19
N ILE A 79 -8.45 17.83 -2.00
CA ILE A 79 -9.68 17.95 -1.21
C ILE A 79 -10.82 17.16 -1.86
N VAL A 80 -11.07 17.40 -3.15
CA VAL A 80 -12.17 16.75 -3.87
C VAL A 80 -11.93 15.25 -4.00
N GLY A 81 -10.73 14.83 -4.41
CA GLY A 81 -10.40 13.41 -4.56
C GLY A 81 -10.57 12.63 -3.25
N GLY A 82 -10.10 13.19 -2.13
CA GLY A 82 -10.27 12.56 -0.81
C GLY A 82 -11.72 12.54 -0.33
N SER A 83 -12.45 13.63 -0.55
CA SER A 83 -13.87 13.71 -0.17
C SER A 83 -14.73 12.74 -1.00
N VAL A 84 -14.46 12.62 -2.29
CA VAL A 84 -15.16 11.67 -3.18
C VAL A 84 -14.81 10.23 -2.82
N GLN A 85 -13.55 9.92 -2.47
CA GLN A 85 -13.18 8.60 -1.95
C GLN A 85 -13.98 8.25 -0.69
N ALA A 86 -14.04 9.18 0.27
CA ALA A 86 -14.80 8.99 1.49
C ALA A 86 -16.31 8.83 1.22
N LEU A 87 -16.86 9.61 0.27
CA LEU A 87 -18.26 9.50 -0.15
C LEU A 87 -18.57 8.11 -0.72
N PHE A 88 -17.69 7.54 -1.55
CA PHE A 88 -17.88 6.18 -2.06
C PHE A 88 -17.71 5.11 -0.97
N THR A 89 -16.93 5.38 0.08
CA THR A 89 -16.91 4.51 1.27
C THR A 89 -18.24 4.58 2.02
N VAL A 90 -18.88 5.75 2.14
CA VAL A 90 -20.25 5.89 2.67
C VAL A 90 -21.24 5.15 1.75
N ALA A 91 -21.10 5.27 0.42
CA ALA A 91 -22.01 4.65 -0.53
C ALA A 91 -22.06 3.11 -0.42
N LEU A 92 -21.05 2.47 0.17
CA LEU A 92 -21.06 1.03 0.45
C LEU A 92 -22.25 0.59 1.35
N ILE A 93 -22.84 1.50 2.10
CA ILE A 93 -24.08 1.24 2.85
C ILE A 93 -25.20 0.75 1.93
N PHE A 94 -25.22 1.23 0.69
CA PHE A 94 -26.24 0.92 -0.33
C PHE A 94 -25.83 -0.21 -1.27
N ALA A 95 -24.65 -0.81 -1.07
CA ALA A 95 -24.18 -1.92 -1.89
C ALA A 95 -24.80 -3.24 -1.36
N HIS A 96 -25.94 -3.65 -1.93
CA HIS A 96 -26.63 -4.90 -1.58
C HIS A 96 -26.45 -5.99 -2.63
N ASP A 97 -25.59 -5.79 -3.62
CA ASP A 97 -25.21 -6.77 -4.64
C ASP A 97 -23.73 -6.57 -5.05
N PRO A 98 -23.10 -7.58 -5.65
CA PRO A 98 -21.68 -7.51 -6.03
C PRO A 98 -21.36 -6.40 -7.05
N MET A 99 -22.28 -6.07 -7.95
CA MET A 99 -22.06 -5.04 -8.98
C MET A 99 -22.05 -3.64 -8.37
N ALA A 100 -22.99 -3.34 -7.48
CA ALA A 100 -23.03 -2.07 -6.75
C ALA A 100 -21.75 -1.89 -5.92
N TYR A 101 -21.30 -2.95 -5.23
CA TYR A 101 -20.04 -2.93 -4.48
C TYR A 101 -18.84 -2.65 -5.41
N LEU A 102 -18.74 -3.35 -6.54
CA LEU A 102 -17.68 -3.13 -7.53
C LEU A 102 -17.66 -1.68 -8.02
N ILE A 103 -18.81 -1.12 -8.37
CA ILE A 103 -18.92 0.26 -8.89
C ILE A 103 -18.44 1.25 -7.82
N PHE A 104 -18.95 1.15 -6.59
CA PHE A 104 -18.59 2.09 -5.53
C PHE A 104 -17.10 1.97 -5.15
N THR A 105 -16.57 0.75 -5.04
CA THR A 105 -15.17 0.55 -4.72
C THR A 105 -14.24 0.94 -5.88
N ALA A 106 -14.62 0.75 -7.15
CA ALA A 106 -13.84 1.20 -8.30
C ALA A 106 -13.78 2.74 -8.38
N LEU A 107 -14.90 3.43 -8.14
CA LEU A 107 -14.96 4.90 -8.10
C LEU A 107 -14.21 5.46 -6.86
N GLY A 108 -14.30 4.77 -5.74
CA GLY A 108 -13.49 5.04 -4.56
C GLY A 108 -11.99 4.89 -4.81
N ALA A 109 -11.58 3.82 -5.49
CA ALA A 109 -10.19 3.58 -5.87
C ALA A 109 -9.64 4.61 -6.86
N LEU A 110 -10.45 5.02 -7.86
CA LEU A 110 -10.12 6.11 -8.77
C LEU A 110 -9.85 7.41 -8.00
N SER A 111 -10.76 7.76 -7.10
CA SER A 111 -10.68 9.00 -6.32
C SER A 111 -9.53 8.94 -5.30
N GLY A 112 -9.28 7.79 -4.69
CA GLY A 112 -8.16 7.56 -3.78
C GLY A 112 -6.80 7.66 -4.46
N SER A 113 -6.69 7.13 -5.69
CA SER A 113 -5.50 7.28 -6.52
C SER A 113 -5.25 8.73 -6.89
N THR A 114 -6.31 9.47 -7.21
CA THR A 114 -6.28 10.91 -7.50
C THR A 114 -5.82 11.71 -6.28
N LEU A 115 -6.39 11.45 -5.12
CA LEU A 115 -5.93 12.04 -3.85
C LEU A 115 -4.44 11.75 -3.61
N ASN A 116 -4.04 10.49 -3.76
CA ASN A 116 -2.67 10.05 -3.47
C ASN A 116 -1.64 10.81 -4.32
N ILE A 117 -1.88 10.93 -5.63
CA ILE A 117 -0.97 11.67 -6.52
C ILE A 117 -0.92 13.15 -6.15
N ALA A 118 -2.07 13.78 -5.91
CA ALA A 118 -2.15 15.20 -5.62
C ALA A 118 -1.46 15.56 -4.30
N ILE A 119 -1.69 14.80 -3.23
CA ILE A 119 -1.08 15.05 -1.92
C ILE A 119 0.44 14.74 -1.91
N ASN A 120 0.89 13.74 -2.68
CA ASN A 120 2.32 13.49 -2.86
C ASN A 120 2.99 14.64 -3.65
N SER A 121 2.32 15.23 -4.64
CA SER A 121 2.82 16.41 -5.34
C SER A 121 2.99 17.60 -4.38
N GLN A 122 2.03 17.84 -3.50
CA GLN A 122 2.12 18.83 -2.40
C GLN A 122 3.32 18.53 -1.47
N SER A 123 3.53 17.28 -1.14
CA SER A 123 4.62 16.82 -0.27
C SER A 123 6.00 17.13 -0.87
N VAL A 124 6.16 16.84 -2.16
CA VAL A 124 7.40 17.12 -2.91
C VAL A 124 7.65 18.63 -3.02
N ALA A 125 6.61 19.42 -3.34
CA ALA A 125 6.71 20.87 -3.43
C ALA A 125 7.15 21.49 -2.09
N LEU A 126 6.51 21.07 -1.00
CA LEU A 126 6.85 21.52 0.34
C LEU A 126 8.25 21.11 0.77
N GLN A 127 8.68 19.87 0.48
CA GLN A 127 10.04 19.40 0.77
C GLN A 127 11.10 20.28 0.09
N LYS A 128 10.89 20.63 -1.19
CA LYS A 128 11.76 21.53 -1.93
C LYS A 128 11.79 22.93 -1.30
N ALA A 129 10.63 23.48 -0.95
CA ALA A 129 10.53 24.80 -0.34
C ALA A 129 11.19 24.87 1.05
N MET A 130 11.15 23.79 1.83
CA MET A 130 11.76 23.70 3.16
C MET A 130 13.23 23.30 3.14
N ASN A 131 13.77 22.86 1.99
CA ASN A 131 15.12 22.28 1.85
C ASN A 131 15.44 21.22 2.91
N ARG A 132 14.49 20.33 3.20
CA ARG A 132 14.59 19.27 4.21
C ARG A 132 13.86 18.01 3.75
N VAL A 133 14.44 16.83 4.00
CA VAL A 133 13.79 15.54 3.71
C VAL A 133 12.67 15.29 4.72
N ILE A 134 11.40 15.42 4.28
CA ILE A 134 10.21 15.30 5.15
C ILE A 134 9.15 14.33 4.64
N ILE A 135 9.28 13.79 3.42
CA ILE A 135 8.29 12.87 2.81
C ILE A 135 8.05 11.63 3.68
N GLY A 136 9.10 11.08 4.28
CA GLY A 136 8.98 9.92 5.18
C GLY A 136 8.02 10.14 6.35
N ARG A 137 7.95 11.37 6.88
CA ARG A 137 7.01 11.74 7.95
C ARG A 137 5.55 11.62 7.48
N PHE A 138 5.26 12.00 6.25
CA PHE A 138 3.90 11.94 5.70
C PHE A 138 3.44 10.50 5.51
N HIS A 139 4.30 9.64 4.95
CA HIS A 139 3.99 8.22 4.82
C HIS A 139 3.87 7.50 6.18
N ALA A 140 4.68 7.91 7.17
CA ALA A 140 4.52 7.42 8.54
C ALA A 140 3.16 7.81 9.14
N SER A 141 2.68 9.05 8.89
CA SER A 141 1.35 9.49 9.32
C SER A 141 0.23 8.69 8.66
N TRP A 142 0.36 8.35 7.38
CA TRP A 142 -0.57 7.45 6.71
C TRP A 142 -0.63 6.08 7.42
N SER A 143 0.53 5.49 7.71
CA SER A 143 0.60 4.19 8.39
C SER A 143 0.00 4.24 9.79
N ILE A 144 0.22 5.33 10.54
CA ILE A 144 -0.40 5.55 11.86
C ILE A 144 -1.93 5.63 11.72
N GLY A 145 -2.43 6.42 10.76
CA GLY A 145 -3.86 6.53 10.49
C GLY A 145 -4.50 5.20 10.09
N ALA A 146 -3.84 4.45 9.21
CA ALA A 146 -4.28 3.13 8.76
C ALA A 146 -4.36 2.13 9.91
N THR A 147 -3.32 2.03 10.75
CA THR A 147 -3.30 1.12 11.90
C THR A 147 -4.32 1.53 12.97
N ALA A 148 -4.40 2.83 13.28
CA ALA A 148 -5.40 3.34 14.23
C ALA A 148 -6.81 3.03 13.73
N SER A 149 -7.06 3.17 12.42
CA SER A 149 -8.34 2.85 11.80
C SER A 149 -8.67 1.36 11.90
N ALA A 150 -7.70 0.48 11.64
CA ALA A 150 -7.92 -0.96 11.77
C ALA A 150 -8.34 -1.35 13.20
N VAL A 151 -7.64 -0.82 14.21
CA VAL A 151 -7.95 -1.07 15.61
C VAL A 151 -9.31 -0.48 15.98
N LEU A 152 -9.54 0.79 15.62
CA LEU A 152 -10.81 1.48 15.93
C LEU A 152 -11.99 0.78 15.25
N SER A 153 -11.86 0.38 13.99
CA SER A 153 -12.89 -0.38 13.26
C SER A 153 -13.22 -1.71 13.93
N GLY A 154 -12.22 -2.43 14.41
CA GLY A 154 -12.44 -3.65 15.18
C GLY A 154 -13.22 -3.41 16.47
N ILE A 155 -12.86 -2.35 17.22
CA ILE A 155 -13.60 -1.94 18.44
C ILE A 155 -15.03 -1.52 18.09
N LEU A 156 -15.22 -0.68 17.08
CA LEU A 156 -16.56 -0.23 16.66
C LEU A 156 -17.43 -1.40 16.21
N ALA A 157 -16.84 -2.42 15.60
CA ALA A 157 -17.57 -3.62 15.15
C ALA A 157 -18.22 -4.41 16.31
N THR A 158 -17.77 -4.25 17.55
CA THR A 158 -18.35 -4.95 18.71
C THR A 158 -19.72 -4.39 19.17
N PHE A 159 -20.01 -3.13 18.84
CA PHE A 159 -21.24 -2.46 19.32
C PHE A 159 -21.94 -1.57 18.30
N MET A 160 -21.30 -1.32 17.13
CA MET A 160 -21.82 -0.43 16.11
C MET A 160 -22.14 -1.18 14.82
N PRO A 161 -23.36 -1.10 14.26
CA PRO A 161 -23.69 -1.75 13.00
C PRO A 161 -22.87 -1.17 11.85
N LEU A 162 -22.64 -1.98 10.81
CA LEU A 162 -21.80 -1.65 9.65
C LEU A 162 -22.21 -0.30 9.01
N TRP A 163 -23.52 -0.11 8.75
CA TRP A 163 -24.00 1.09 8.09
C TRP A 163 -23.69 2.39 8.86
N LEU A 164 -23.79 2.36 10.21
CA LEU A 164 -23.53 3.53 11.04
C LEU A 164 -22.03 3.85 11.07
N HIS A 165 -21.17 2.82 11.13
CA HIS A 165 -19.73 2.97 11.04
C HIS A 165 -19.31 3.58 9.70
N LEU A 166 -19.81 3.04 8.58
CA LEU A 166 -19.49 3.54 7.23
C LEU A 166 -20.09 4.93 6.96
N LEU A 167 -21.13 5.33 7.71
CA LEU A 167 -21.65 6.69 7.65
C LEU A 167 -20.79 7.67 8.42
N ILE A 168 -20.45 7.36 9.66
CA ILE A 168 -19.82 8.33 10.60
C ILE A 168 -18.35 8.57 10.25
N VAL A 169 -17.53 7.49 10.16
CA VAL A 169 -16.08 7.64 10.06
C VAL A 169 -15.65 8.33 8.76
N PRO A 170 -16.13 7.93 7.57
CA PRO A 170 -15.76 8.63 6.34
C PRO A 170 -16.35 10.06 6.27
N THR A 171 -17.54 10.28 6.81
CA THR A 171 -18.15 11.63 6.85
C THR A 171 -17.31 12.60 7.69
N ILE A 172 -16.83 12.18 8.87
CA ILE A 172 -15.87 12.95 9.65
C ILE A 172 -14.61 13.23 8.83
N GLY A 173 -14.14 12.22 8.06
CA GLY A 173 -13.01 12.35 7.13
C GLY A 173 -13.24 13.44 6.09
N ILE A 174 -14.43 13.54 5.50
CA ILE A 174 -14.78 14.60 4.52
C ILE A 174 -14.66 15.98 5.16
N PHE A 175 -15.26 16.21 6.32
CA PHE A 175 -15.17 17.50 7.00
C PHE A 175 -13.73 17.85 7.37
N ALA A 176 -12.97 16.87 7.86
CA ALA A 176 -11.56 17.08 8.19
C ALA A 176 -10.73 17.42 6.94
N LEU A 177 -10.94 16.75 5.80
CA LEU A 177 -10.28 17.07 4.53
C LEU A 177 -10.59 18.49 4.05
N ILE A 178 -11.84 18.94 4.15
CA ILE A 178 -12.25 20.29 3.74
C ILE A 178 -11.60 21.35 4.65
N ILE A 179 -11.61 21.13 5.96
CA ILE A 179 -11.05 22.09 6.93
C ILE A 179 -9.53 22.19 6.80
N LEU A 180 -8.85 21.04 6.83
CA LEU A 180 -7.38 20.96 6.77
C LEU A 180 -6.86 21.35 5.38
N GLY A 181 -7.59 21.01 4.33
CA GLY A 181 -7.27 21.33 2.95
C GLY A 181 -7.13 22.83 2.69
N ARG A 182 -7.78 23.68 3.51
CA ARG A 182 -7.60 25.17 3.41
C ARG A 182 -6.14 25.57 3.59
N ASN A 183 -5.37 24.82 4.35
CA ASN A 183 -3.96 25.07 4.68
C ASN A 183 -2.97 24.41 3.72
N LEU A 184 -3.42 23.68 2.71
CA LEU A 184 -2.56 23.14 1.66
C LEU A 184 -1.93 24.25 0.82
N LEU A 185 -0.80 23.96 0.16
CA LEU A 185 -0.14 24.88 -0.74
C LEU A 185 -1.10 25.28 -1.89
N ARG A 186 -1.12 26.56 -2.24
CA ARG A 186 -1.86 27.06 -3.40
C ARG A 186 -1.07 26.78 -4.69
N SER A 187 -1.73 26.86 -5.85
CA SER A 187 -1.09 26.61 -7.14
C SER A 187 0.11 27.53 -7.42
N GLU A 188 0.11 28.73 -6.85
CA GLU A 188 1.22 29.68 -6.92
C GLU A 188 2.41 29.28 -6.03
N GLU A 189 2.15 28.50 -4.98
CA GLU A 189 3.14 28.07 -3.98
C GLU A 189 3.75 26.71 -4.31
N ASP A 190 3.03 25.84 -5.04
CA ASP A 190 3.45 24.45 -5.35
C ASP A 190 4.21 24.32 -6.69
N GLY A 191 4.32 25.41 -7.45
CA GLY A 191 5.08 25.47 -8.71
C GLY A 191 4.39 24.77 -9.89
N HIS A 192 3.12 24.43 -9.83
CA HIS A 192 2.37 23.76 -10.90
C HIS A 192 2.05 24.64 -12.12
N GLY A 193 2.53 25.88 -12.17
CA GLY A 193 2.44 26.76 -13.34
C GLY A 193 3.65 26.72 -14.27
N SER A 194 4.76 26.14 -13.85
CA SER A 194 5.98 26.02 -14.67
C SER A 194 6.01 24.62 -15.30
N GLY A 195 5.63 24.53 -16.57
CA GLY A 195 5.57 23.30 -17.34
C GLY A 195 6.78 22.39 -17.15
N GLN A 196 6.58 21.25 -16.47
CA GLN A 196 7.59 20.20 -16.48
C GLN A 196 7.58 19.55 -17.87
N PRO A 197 8.77 19.33 -18.47
CA PRO A 197 8.84 18.66 -19.76
C PRO A 197 8.20 17.28 -19.66
N SER A 198 7.21 17.03 -20.51
CA SER A 198 6.64 15.70 -20.72
C SER A 198 7.78 14.73 -21.01
N ALA A 199 7.93 13.69 -20.18
CA ALA A 199 8.92 12.64 -20.41
C ALA A 199 8.73 12.08 -21.84
N LYS A 200 9.84 11.98 -22.61
CA LYS A 200 9.81 11.40 -23.96
C LYS A 200 9.05 10.09 -23.94
N LYS A 201 8.05 9.93 -24.83
CA LYS A 201 7.30 8.69 -25.04
C LYS A 201 8.25 7.59 -25.47
N SER A 202 8.74 6.79 -24.52
CA SER A 202 9.40 5.53 -24.85
C SER A 202 8.36 4.43 -24.99
N SER A 203 8.55 3.51 -25.96
CA SER A 203 7.64 2.37 -26.14
C SER A 203 7.51 1.60 -24.82
N PHE A 204 6.31 1.52 -24.27
CA PHE A 204 6.02 0.91 -22.98
C PHE A 204 6.30 -0.61 -22.98
N PHE A 205 6.14 -1.26 -24.14
CA PHE A 205 6.22 -2.71 -24.28
C PHE A 205 7.65 -3.28 -24.48
N LYS A 206 8.63 -2.46 -24.84
CA LYS A 206 10.03 -2.91 -24.89
C LYS A 206 10.67 -2.78 -23.51
N MET A 207 10.56 -3.84 -22.70
CA MET A 207 11.10 -3.86 -21.34
C MET A 207 12.36 -4.71 -21.25
N PRO A 208 13.45 -4.20 -20.66
CA PRO A 208 14.59 -5.03 -20.28
C PRO A 208 14.19 -6.15 -19.31
N ASN A 209 14.86 -7.32 -19.39
CA ASN A 209 14.60 -8.45 -18.49
C ASN A 209 14.70 -8.09 -17.00
N GLN A 210 15.50 -7.07 -16.66
CA GLN A 210 15.60 -6.57 -15.30
C GLN A 210 14.29 -5.96 -14.80
N VAL A 211 13.54 -5.26 -15.67
CA VAL A 211 12.25 -4.66 -15.29
C VAL A 211 11.21 -5.75 -15.01
N TRP A 212 11.19 -6.82 -15.81
CA TRP A 212 10.33 -7.98 -15.55
C TRP A 212 10.65 -8.65 -14.21
N LEU A 213 11.94 -8.87 -13.92
CA LEU A 213 12.39 -9.44 -12.65
C LEU A 213 11.93 -8.58 -11.45
N LEU A 214 12.14 -7.26 -11.55
CA LEU A 214 11.76 -6.33 -10.48
C LEU A 214 10.24 -6.22 -10.32
N SER A 215 9.49 -6.26 -11.43
CA SER A 215 8.02 -6.26 -11.41
C SER A 215 7.47 -7.53 -10.76
N ALA A 216 8.01 -8.70 -11.10
CA ALA A 216 7.64 -9.97 -10.48
C ALA A 216 7.97 -9.98 -8.98
N GLY A 217 9.14 -9.50 -8.59
CA GLY A 217 9.53 -9.39 -7.19
C GLY A 217 8.65 -8.43 -6.40
N LEU A 218 8.33 -7.28 -6.98
CA LEU A 218 7.40 -6.32 -6.39
C LEU A 218 6.01 -6.91 -6.20
N PHE A 219 5.47 -7.56 -7.24
CA PHE A 219 4.16 -8.22 -7.20
C PHE A 219 4.11 -9.29 -6.11
N THR A 220 5.09 -10.21 -6.10
CA THR A 220 5.10 -11.33 -5.15
C THR A 220 5.24 -10.85 -3.69
N GLY A 221 5.96 -9.75 -3.45
CA GLY A 221 6.07 -9.14 -2.13
C GLY A 221 4.80 -8.38 -1.69
N ILE A 222 4.22 -7.56 -2.57
CA ILE A 222 3.01 -6.77 -2.27
C ILE A 222 1.77 -7.65 -2.13
N PHE A 223 1.63 -8.69 -2.95
CA PHE A 223 0.39 -9.48 -2.92
C PHE A 223 0.18 -10.18 -1.59
N GLY A 224 1.23 -10.62 -0.91
CA GLY A 224 1.12 -11.18 0.44
C GLY A 224 0.56 -10.17 1.45
N GLU A 225 0.96 -8.91 1.37
CA GLU A 225 0.42 -7.81 2.18
C GLU A 225 -1.08 -7.59 1.88
N LEU A 226 -1.44 -7.54 0.60
CA LEU A 226 -2.83 -7.35 0.17
C LEU A 226 -3.72 -8.54 0.54
N ALA A 227 -3.21 -9.76 0.45
CA ALA A 227 -3.96 -10.94 0.84
C ALA A 227 -4.33 -10.92 2.33
N LEU A 228 -3.40 -10.52 3.21
CA LEU A 228 -3.70 -10.34 4.62
C LEU A 228 -4.69 -9.20 4.87
N MET A 229 -4.54 -8.08 4.16
CA MET A 229 -5.46 -6.96 4.23
C MET A 229 -6.89 -7.36 3.85
N ASP A 230 -7.07 -8.09 2.76
CA ASP A 230 -8.40 -8.44 2.23
C ASP A 230 -9.03 -9.64 2.94
N TRP A 231 -8.22 -10.60 3.44
CA TRP A 231 -8.72 -11.91 3.86
C TRP A 231 -8.50 -12.24 5.34
N SER A 232 -7.72 -11.45 6.08
CA SER A 232 -7.42 -11.78 7.48
C SER A 232 -8.67 -11.74 8.37
N ALA A 233 -9.55 -10.72 8.21
CA ALA A 233 -10.80 -10.64 8.95
C ALA A 233 -11.78 -11.76 8.54
N VAL A 234 -11.80 -12.11 7.24
CA VAL A 234 -12.60 -13.24 6.72
C VAL A 234 -12.11 -14.57 7.32
N TYR A 235 -10.77 -14.79 7.33
CA TYR A 235 -10.16 -15.96 7.96
C TYR A 235 -10.51 -16.04 9.45
N SER A 236 -10.43 -14.93 10.16
CA SER A 236 -10.78 -14.87 11.58
C SER A 236 -12.25 -15.23 11.84
N LYS A 237 -13.18 -14.77 10.99
CA LYS A 237 -14.60 -15.12 11.10
C LYS A 237 -14.88 -16.56 10.71
N THR A 238 -14.39 -17.02 9.55
CA THR A 238 -14.82 -18.29 8.95
C THR A 238 -14.03 -19.50 9.46
N VAL A 239 -12.74 -19.34 9.77
CA VAL A 239 -11.86 -20.43 10.22
C VAL A 239 -11.70 -20.43 11.73
N LEU A 240 -11.47 -19.24 12.34
CA LEU A 240 -11.31 -19.16 13.79
C LEU A 240 -12.65 -19.00 14.54
N SER A 241 -13.76 -18.78 13.82
CA SER A 241 -15.11 -18.54 14.38
C SER A 241 -15.17 -17.38 15.39
N LEU A 242 -14.39 -16.32 15.13
CA LEU A 242 -14.31 -15.13 15.96
C LEU A 242 -15.37 -14.09 15.57
N ASP A 243 -15.81 -13.29 16.54
CA ASP A 243 -16.61 -12.09 16.29
C ASP A 243 -15.79 -11.00 15.57
N ALA A 244 -16.46 -9.99 15.03
CA ALA A 244 -15.83 -8.95 14.22
C ALA A 244 -14.77 -8.15 15.01
N GLY A 245 -14.95 -7.93 16.31
CA GLY A 245 -14.00 -7.21 17.14
C GLY A 245 -12.69 -7.97 17.32
N ARG A 246 -12.78 -9.22 17.79
CA ARG A 246 -11.62 -10.10 17.98
C ARG A 246 -10.99 -10.48 16.63
N GLY A 247 -11.80 -10.64 15.59
CA GLY A 247 -11.36 -10.97 14.24
C GLY A 247 -10.48 -9.90 13.59
N ALA A 248 -10.51 -8.65 14.08
CA ALA A 248 -9.63 -7.56 13.61
C ALA A 248 -8.20 -7.64 14.18
N ILE A 249 -7.99 -8.34 15.32
CA ILE A 249 -6.72 -8.37 16.05
C ILE A 249 -5.55 -8.90 15.21
N PRO A 250 -5.66 -10.02 14.46
CA PRO A 250 -4.56 -10.54 13.66
C PRO A 250 -4.07 -9.55 12.59
N TYR A 251 -5.00 -8.85 11.92
CA TYR A 251 -4.63 -7.82 10.95
C TYR A 251 -3.99 -6.59 11.61
N ALA A 252 -4.48 -6.17 12.77
CA ALA A 252 -3.87 -5.09 13.54
C ALA A 252 -2.43 -5.42 13.97
N ALA A 253 -2.18 -6.66 14.41
CA ALA A 253 -0.85 -7.15 14.75
C ALA A 253 0.10 -7.14 13.54
N PHE A 254 -0.38 -7.61 12.38
CA PHE A 254 0.34 -7.54 11.10
C PHE A 254 0.70 -6.10 10.72
N SER A 255 -0.28 -5.18 10.76
CA SER A 255 -0.08 -3.76 10.41
C SER A 255 0.90 -3.06 11.33
N LEU A 256 0.81 -3.30 12.64
CA LEU A 256 1.74 -2.76 13.63
C LEU A 256 3.18 -3.24 13.36
N ALA A 257 3.34 -4.54 13.12
CA ALA A 257 4.64 -5.12 12.80
C ALA A 257 5.25 -4.56 11.51
N MET A 258 4.41 -4.31 10.50
CA MET A 258 4.85 -3.69 9.27
C MET A 258 5.40 -2.26 9.50
N ILE A 259 4.75 -1.47 10.37
CA ILE A 259 5.26 -0.14 10.75
C ILE A 259 6.63 -0.28 11.41
N ILE A 260 6.76 -1.18 12.40
CA ILE A 260 8.03 -1.44 13.10
C ILE A 260 9.11 -1.88 12.11
N GLY A 261 8.78 -2.79 11.20
CA GLY A 261 9.67 -3.26 10.16
C GLY A 261 10.15 -2.13 9.24
N ARG A 262 9.22 -1.29 8.74
CA ARG A 262 9.54 -0.15 7.86
C ARG A 262 10.42 0.90 8.56
N LEU A 263 10.18 1.19 9.83
CA LEU A 263 11.03 2.10 10.62
C LEU A 263 12.43 1.52 10.86
N SER A 264 12.57 0.20 10.89
CA SER A 264 13.86 -0.49 11.09
C SER A 264 14.69 -0.60 9.80
N ILE A 265 14.12 -0.36 8.63
CA ILE A 265 14.78 -0.54 7.32
C ILE A 265 16.06 0.30 7.22
N ASN A 266 16.03 1.56 7.65
CA ASN A 266 17.19 2.44 7.58
C ASN A 266 18.36 1.92 8.43
N LYS A 267 18.09 1.41 9.64
CA LYS A 267 19.11 0.83 10.52
C LYS A 267 19.67 -0.46 9.94
N LEU A 268 18.83 -1.29 9.34
CA LEU A 268 19.23 -2.55 8.70
C LEU A 268 20.01 -2.29 7.40
N GLY A 269 19.56 -1.33 6.59
CA GLY A 269 20.19 -0.94 5.32
C GLY A 269 21.58 -0.33 5.49
N ASN A 270 21.90 0.26 6.66
CA ASN A 270 23.23 0.72 6.97
C ASN A 270 24.24 -0.42 7.23
N LYS A 271 23.76 -1.62 7.58
CA LYS A 271 24.61 -2.78 7.88
C LYS A 271 24.63 -3.82 6.77
N TRP A 272 23.52 -3.98 6.05
CA TRP A 272 23.34 -4.99 5.01
C TRP A 272 22.64 -4.40 3.78
N HIS A 273 22.99 -4.90 2.62
CA HIS A 273 22.28 -4.52 1.39
C HIS A 273 20.78 -4.84 1.52
N ILE A 274 19.93 -3.87 1.19
CA ILE A 274 18.48 -3.94 1.43
C ILE A 274 17.82 -5.18 0.79
N SER A 275 18.30 -5.62 -0.39
CA SER A 275 17.78 -6.83 -1.04
C SER A 275 18.18 -8.12 -0.31
N SER A 276 19.29 -8.12 0.45
CA SER A 276 19.67 -9.26 1.32
C SER A 276 18.77 -9.32 2.54
N VAL A 277 18.44 -8.16 3.12
CA VAL A 277 17.46 -8.06 4.20
C VAL A 277 16.09 -8.54 3.71
N ALA A 278 15.65 -8.07 2.54
CA ALA A 278 14.39 -8.47 1.94
C ALA A 278 14.30 -9.98 1.67
N ARG A 279 15.41 -10.62 1.24
CA ARG A 279 15.47 -12.07 1.04
C ARG A 279 15.14 -12.84 2.32
N VAL A 280 15.81 -12.52 3.42
CA VAL A 280 15.61 -13.23 4.71
C VAL A 280 14.23 -12.92 5.28
N ALA A 281 13.83 -11.65 5.21
CA ALA A 281 12.58 -11.18 5.75
C ALA A 281 11.37 -11.82 5.03
N SER A 282 11.41 -11.99 3.70
CA SER A 282 10.30 -12.65 2.99
C SER A 282 10.21 -14.14 3.27
N MET A 283 11.34 -14.83 3.51
CA MET A 283 11.29 -16.21 3.98
C MET A 283 10.62 -16.31 5.35
N LEU A 284 10.97 -15.39 6.27
CA LEU A 284 10.28 -15.27 7.56
C LEU A 284 8.78 -15.03 7.36
N ALA A 285 8.38 -14.12 6.46
CA ALA A 285 6.98 -13.82 6.18
C ALA A 285 6.24 -15.07 5.67
N GLY A 286 6.81 -15.80 4.72
CA GLY A 286 6.20 -17.01 4.16
C GLY A 286 6.03 -18.11 5.21
N VAL A 287 7.08 -18.41 5.98
CA VAL A 287 7.03 -19.40 7.06
C VAL A 287 5.99 -19.00 8.12
N SER A 288 6.03 -17.75 8.57
CA SER A 288 5.11 -17.27 9.60
C SER A 288 3.67 -17.29 9.12
N LEU A 289 3.39 -16.86 7.88
CA LEU A 289 2.04 -16.93 7.33
C LEU A 289 1.53 -18.38 7.29
N GLY A 290 2.33 -19.31 6.76
CA GLY A 290 1.95 -20.71 6.66
C GLY A 290 1.69 -21.34 8.02
N LEU A 291 2.59 -21.15 8.99
CA LEU A 291 2.43 -21.70 10.34
C LEU A 291 1.24 -21.05 11.08
N GLY A 292 1.06 -19.73 10.95
CA GLY A 292 -0.05 -19.03 11.59
C GLY A 292 -1.40 -19.52 11.11
N VAL A 293 -1.57 -19.66 9.78
CA VAL A 293 -2.81 -20.18 9.19
C VAL A 293 -3.02 -21.67 9.54
N LEU A 294 -1.98 -22.49 9.45
CA LEU A 294 -2.08 -23.91 9.78
C LEU A 294 -2.46 -24.14 11.24
N PHE A 295 -1.70 -23.57 12.18
CA PHE A 295 -1.97 -23.76 13.62
C PHE A 295 -3.29 -23.11 14.03
N GLY A 296 -3.64 -21.95 13.45
CA GLY A 296 -4.93 -21.33 13.65
C GLY A 296 -6.09 -22.27 13.30
N ALA A 297 -6.05 -22.86 12.10
CA ALA A 297 -7.10 -23.77 11.63
C ALA A 297 -7.18 -25.07 12.47
N VAL A 298 -6.04 -25.61 12.92
CA VAL A 298 -6.00 -26.84 13.71
C VAL A 298 -6.48 -26.62 15.15
N ILE A 299 -6.15 -25.48 15.75
CA ILE A 299 -6.41 -25.21 17.17
C ILE A 299 -7.80 -24.58 17.39
N ALA A 300 -8.31 -23.80 16.44
CA ALA A 300 -9.57 -23.07 16.61
C ALA A 300 -10.76 -23.94 17.04
N PRO A 301 -10.96 -25.19 16.53
CA PRO A 301 -12.07 -26.04 16.95
C PRO A 301 -12.06 -26.40 18.44
N THR A 302 -10.89 -26.39 19.07
CA THR A 302 -10.72 -26.77 20.48
C THR A 302 -10.51 -25.57 21.40
N ASN A 303 -9.83 -24.53 20.91
CA ASN A 303 -9.51 -23.35 21.71
C ASN A 303 -9.36 -22.09 20.83
N GLN A 304 -10.43 -21.33 20.68
CA GLN A 304 -10.46 -20.11 19.87
C GLN A 304 -9.51 -19.01 20.39
N GLU A 305 -9.38 -18.87 21.71
CA GLU A 305 -8.49 -17.85 22.30
C GLU A 305 -7.03 -18.15 22.02
N LEU A 306 -6.62 -19.42 22.16
CA LEU A 306 -5.26 -19.83 21.82
C LEU A 306 -5.00 -19.67 20.32
N ALA A 307 -5.96 -20.03 19.47
CA ALA A 307 -5.84 -19.84 18.02
C ALA A 307 -5.69 -18.35 17.65
N LEU A 308 -6.48 -17.46 18.27
CA LEU A 308 -6.36 -16.01 18.10
C LEU A 308 -4.95 -15.51 18.45
N VAL A 309 -4.42 -15.90 19.59
CA VAL A 309 -3.08 -15.49 20.04
C VAL A 309 -2.02 -15.97 19.06
N ILE A 310 -2.07 -17.26 18.69
CA ILE A 310 -1.09 -17.87 17.77
C ILE A 310 -1.13 -17.18 16.40
N VAL A 311 -2.30 -17.01 15.81
CA VAL A 311 -2.45 -16.33 14.50
C VAL A 311 -1.95 -14.89 14.58
N SER A 312 -2.27 -14.18 15.64
CA SER A 312 -1.83 -12.80 15.83
C SER A 312 -0.31 -12.67 15.93
N VAL A 313 0.34 -13.60 16.66
CA VAL A 313 1.81 -13.65 16.78
C VAL A 313 2.46 -13.95 15.42
N PHE A 314 1.97 -14.93 14.69
CA PHE A 314 2.52 -15.29 13.39
C PHE A 314 2.24 -14.22 12.33
N PHE A 315 1.06 -13.58 12.34
CA PHE A 315 0.78 -12.45 11.44
C PHE A 315 1.64 -11.23 11.78
N PHE A 316 1.99 -11.02 13.04
CA PHE A 316 2.98 -10.00 13.42
C PHE A 316 4.34 -10.30 12.76
N PHE A 317 4.86 -11.52 12.85
CA PHE A 317 6.12 -11.87 12.17
C PHE A 317 6.00 -11.82 10.63
N THR A 318 4.84 -12.14 10.07
CA THR A 318 4.57 -11.94 8.64
C THR A 318 4.67 -10.47 8.27
N GLY A 319 4.14 -9.56 9.09
CA GLY A 319 4.24 -8.11 8.89
C GLY A 319 5.67 -7.58 8.94
N LEU A 320 6.46 -8.02 9.92
CA LEU A 320 7.89 -7.69 9.98
C LEU A 320 8.63 -8.16 8.72
N GLY A 321 8.33 -9.38 8.27
CA GLY A 321 8.98 -9.98 7.13
C GLY A 321 8.57 -9.35 5.79
N SER A 322 7.34 -8.85 5.65
CA SER A 322 6.87 -8.20 4.41
C SER A 322 7.38 -6.75 4.26
N ALA A 323 7.67 -6.07 5.36
CA ALA A 323 8.02 -4.65 5.41
C ALA A 323 9.13 -4.20 4.43
N PRO A 324 10.26 -4.92 4.26
CA PRO A 324 11.36 -4.49 3.38
C PRO A 324 11.16 -4.82 1.89
N MET A 325 10.08 -5.55 1.50
CA MET A 325 9.90 -6.01 0.12
C MET A 325 9.80 -4.85 -0.86
N VAL A 326 8.81 -3.98 -0.68
CA VAL A 326 8.54 -2.84 -1.57
C VAL A 326 9.75 -1.90 -1.68
N PRO A 327 10.34 -1.43 -0.55
CA PRO A 327 11.52 -0.58 -0.61
C PRO A 327 12.71 -1.23 -1.34
N SER A 328 12.90 -2.54 -1.18
CA SER A 328 13.99 -3.27 -1.82
C SER A 328 13.87 -3.26 -3.35
N PHE A 329 12.72 -3.62 -3.89
CA PHE A 329 12.52 -3.67 -5.33
C PHE A 329 12.46 -2.27 -5.96
N PHE A 330 11.91 -1.28 -5.25
CA PHE A 330 11.93 0.12 -5.71
C PHE A 330 13.35 0.71 -5.70
N SER A 331 14.15 0.42 -4.69
CA SER A 331 15.56 0.83 -4.64
C SER A 331 16.35 0.24 -5.82
N ALA A 332 16.12 -1.04 -6.13
CA ALA A 332 16.79 -1.71 -7.24
C ALA A 332 16.41 -1.13 -8.62
N ALA A 333 15.26 -0.47 -8.75
CA ALA A 333 14.85 0.20 -9.99
C ALA A 333 15.83 1.29 -10.44
N GLY A 334 16.52 1.94 -9.50
CA GLY A 334 17.52 2.96 -9.79
C GLY A 334 18.77 2.46 -10.51
N TYR A 335 19.02 1.14 -10.52
CA TYR A 335 20.20 0.52 -11.13
C TYR A 335 19.92 -0.13 -12.49
N VAL A 336 18.74 0.04 -13.08
CA VAL A 336 18.40 -0.51 -14.41
C VAL A 336 19.03 0.33 -15.49
N LYS A 337 19.92 -0.28 -16.31
CA LYS A 337 20.59 0.39 -17.42
C LYS A 337 19.62 0.71 -18.58
N GLY A 338 19.81 1.85 -19.23
CA GLY A 338 19.09 2.25 -20.45
C GLY A 338 17.69 2.85 -20.23
N LEU A 339 17.21 2.94 -18.98
CA LEU A 339 15.96 3.61 -18.61
C LEU A 339 16.22 4.54 -17.43
N ASN A 340 15.47 5.63 -17.33
CA ASN A 340 15.48 6.42 -16.09
C ASN A 340 14.62 5.74 -15.01
N THR A 341 14.93 6.01 -13.75
CA THR A 341 14.26 5.40 -12.59
C THR A 341 12.74 5.57 -12.63
N ALA A 342 12.25 6.75 -13.03
CA ALA A 342 10.81 7.01 -13.11
C ALA A 342 10.12 6.12 -14.14
N GLN A 343 10.75 5.87 -15.29
CA GLN A 343 10.22 4.96 -16.32
C GLN A 343 10.18 3.51 -15.82
N VAL A 344 11.21 3.06 -15.08
CA VAL A 344 11.24 1.71 -14.49
C VAL A 344 10.13 1.57 -13.46
N LEU A 345 10.02 2.52 -12.53
CA LEU A 345 8.98 2.50 -11.49
C LEU A 345 7.56 2.52 -12.08
N ALA A 346 7.32 3.35 -13.10
CA ALA A 346 6.01 3.39 -13.77
C ALA A 346 5.63 2.04 -14.39
N ARG A 347 6.59 1.38 -15.05
CA ARG A 347 6.38 0.05 -15.66
C ARG A 347 6.15 -1.03 -14.61
N MET A 348 6.96 -1.03 -13.54
CA MET A 348 6.79 -1.95 -12.41
C MET A 348 5.41 -1.78 -11.76
N SER A 349 4.99 -0.54 -11.51
CA SER A 349 3.67 -0.27 -10.90
C SER A 349 2.51 -0.70 -11.79
N PHE A 350 2.60 -0.47 -13.10
CA PHE A 350 1.57 -0.91 -14.04
C PHE A 350 1.46 -2.45 -14.08
N MET A 351 2.59 -3.14 -14.24
CA MET A 351 2.62 -4.61 -14.26
C MET A 351 2.09 -5.19 -12.95
N ASN A 352 2.49 -4.58 -11.84
CA ASN A 352 2.01 -4.97 -10.52
C ASN A 352 0.48 -4.81 -10.39
N SER A 353 -0.09 -3.69 -10.86
CA SER A 353 -1.54 -3.47 -10.82
C SER A 353 -2.32 -4.50 -11.64
N VAL A 354 -1.85 -4.83 -12.84
CA VAL A 354 -2.46 -5.87 -13.68
C VAL A 354 -2.39 -7.25 -13.01
N ALA A 355 -1.23 -7.61 -12.45
CA ALA A 355 -1.03 -8.89 -11.80
C ALA A 355 -1.90 -9.04 -10.53
N ILE A 356 -2.07 -7.97 -9.76
CA ILE A 356 -2.90 -7.95 -8.54
C ILE A 356 -4.36 -8.27 -8.87
N ILE A 357 -4.91 -7.77 -9.98
CA ILE A 357 -6.30 -8.06 -10.39
C ILE A 357 -6.50 -9.56 -10.56
N GLY A 358 -5.64 -10.22 -11.33
CA GLY A 358 -5.70 -11.66 -11.53
C GLY A 358 -5.46 -12.46 -10.24
N ALA A 359 -4.52 -12.00 -9.40
CA ALA A 359 -4.17 -12.67 -8.16
C ALA A 359 -5.29 -12.58 -7.10
N LYS A 360 -5.98 -11.46 -7.00
CA LYS A 360 -7.17 -11.34 -6.13
C LYS A 360 -8.29 -12.29 -6.56
N TYR A 361 -8.55 -12.36 -7.86
CA TYR A 361 -9.51 -13.33 -8.40
C TYR A 361 -9.08 -14.77 -8.09
N LEU A 362 -7.81 -15.12 -8.34
CA LEU A 362 -7.28 -16.46 -8.06
C LEU A 362 -7.39 -16.80 -6.57
N MET A 363 -7.07 -15.85 -5.68
CA MET A 363 -7.23 -16.06 -4.22
C MET A 363 -8.68 -16.35 -3.85
N GLY A 364 -9.64 -15.64 -4.44
CA GLY A 364 -11.08 -15.89 -4.24
C GLY A 364 -11.51 -17.26 -4.73
N VAL A 365 -11.07 -17.66 -5.93
CA VAL A 365 -11.36 -18.99 -6.50
C VAL A 365 -10.76 -20.09 -5.64
N LEU A 366 -9.53 -19.94 -5.17
CA LEU A 366 -8.91 -20.89 -4.25
C LEU A 366 -9.68 -20.97 -2.93
N ALA A 367 -10.04 -19.83 -2.34
CA ALA A 367 -10.80 -19.79 -1.10
C ALA A 367 -12.16 -20.48 -1.22
N LEU A 368 -12.83 -20.35 -2.38
CA LEU A 368 -14.11 -21.00 -2.67
C LEU A 368 -13.97 -22.53 -2.81
N ASN A 369 -12.95 -23.02 -3.53
CA ASN A 369 -12.85 -24.42 -3.93
C ASN A 369 -12.09 -25.30 -2.93
N VAL A 370 -11.03 -24.76 -2.27
CA VAL A 370 -10.20 -25.54 -1.33
C VAL A 370 -10.27 -25.03 0.11
N GLY A 371 -11.09 -24.02 0.36
CA GLY A 371 -11.23 -23.36 1.65
C GLY A 371 -10.17 -22.28 1.90
N LEU A 372 -10.53 -21.32 2.73
CA LEU A 372 -9.71 -20.11 2.93
C LEU A 372 -8.35 -20.41 3.58
N ALA A 373 -8.28 -21.36 4.51
CA ALA A 373 -7.01 -21.75 5.13
C ALA A 373 -6.01 -22.28 4.09
N MET A 374 -6.45 -23.15 3.17
CA MET A 374 -5.59 -23.65 2.10
C MET A 374 -5.27 -22.60 1.05
N ALA A 375 -6.19 -21.66 0.78
CA ALA A 375 -5.96 -20.57 -0.17
C ALA A 375 -4.78 -19.68 0.26
N PHE A 376 -4.50 -19.51 1.54
CA PHE A 376 -3.33 -18.79 2.05
C PHE A 376 -1.98 -19.42 1.67
N ALA A 377 -1.97 -20.67 1.18
CA ALA A 377 -0.77 -21.24 0.57
C ALA A 377 -0.31 -20.42 -0.67
N PHE A 378 -1.22 -19.78 -1.38
CA PHE A 378 -0.88 -18.92 -2.53
C PHE A 378 -0.01 -17.72 -2.13
N PRO A 379 -0.44 -16.79 -1.26
CA PRO A 379 0.43 -15.70 -0.82
C PRO A 379 1.67 -16.19 -0.04
N MET A 380 1.61 -17.30 0.66
CA MET A 380 2.78 -17.93 1.30
C MET A 380 3.86 -18.27 0.26
N VAL A 381 3.49 -18.96 -0.82
CA VAL A 381 4.41 -19.32 -1.92
C VAL A 381 4.96 -18.05 -2.59
N LEU A 382 4.13 -17.02 -2.77
CA LEU A 382 4.58 -15.75 -3.33
C LEU A 382 5.64 -15.07 -2.46
N PHE A 383 5.56 -15.15 -1.13
CA PHE A 383 6.62 -14.65 -0.25
C PHE A 383 7.93 -15.41 -0.45
N PHE A 384 7.91 -16.73 -0.62
CA PHE A 384 9.14 -17.48 -0.94
C PHE A 384 9.72 -17.08 -2.29
N ILE A 385 8.87 -16.90 -3.31
CA ILE A 385 9.30 -16.41 -4.63
C ILE A 385 9.92 -15.01 -4.49
N ALA A 386 9.29 -14.10 -3.73
CA ALA A 386 9.84 -12.76 -3.47
C ALA A 386 11.25 -12.83 -2.86
N GLY A 387 11.47 -13.75 -1.91
CA GLY A 387 12.79 -13.97 -1.31
C GLY A 387 13.83 -14.48 -2.29
N ILE A 388 13.46 -15.40 -3.17
CA ILE A 388 14.35 -15.88 -4.24
C ILE A 388 14.72 -14.73 -5.17
N LEU A 389 13.73 -13.95 -5.63
CA LEU A 389 13.94 -12.81 -6.54
C LEU A 389 14.77 -11.70 -5.87
N ALA A 390 14.53 -11.39 -4.59
CA ALA A 390 15.35 -10.46 -3.83
C ALA A 390 16.81 -10.95 -3.71
N GLY A 391 17.01 -12.26 -3.56
CA GLY A 391 18.35 -12.87 -3.57
C GLY A 391 19.06 -12.72 -4.91
N VAL A 392 18.35 -12.84 -6.02
CA VAL A 392 18.92 -12.60 -7.38
C VAL A 392 19.32 -11.13 -7.53
N VAL A 393 18.48 -10.20 -7.06
CA VAL A 393 18.78 -8.75 -7.08
C VAL A 393 20.02 -8.45 -6.24
N ALA A 394 20.11 -9.00 -5.02
CA ALA A 394 21.25 -8.82 -4.12
C ALA A 394 22.57 -9.32 -4.73
N LYS A 395 22.57 -10.49 -5.41
CA LYS A 395 23.76 -11.03 -6.10
C LYS A 395 24.21 -10.11 -7.23
N ARG A 396 23.27 -9.56 -8.01
CA ARG A 396 23.60 -8.64 -9.13
C ARG A 396 24.17 -7.32 -8.63
N ALA A 397 23.65 -6.78 -7.52
CA ALA A 397 24.18 -5.57 -6.89
C ALA A 397 25.63 -5.77 -6.45
N LYS A 398 25.94 -6.85 -5.73
CA LYS A 398 27.30 -7.20 -5.33
C LYS A 398 28.26 -7.36 -6.51
N ALA A 399 27.83 -8.04 -7.58
CA ALA A 399 28.65 -8.21 -8.76
C ALA A 399 28.99 -6.88 -9.46
N SER A 400 28.03 -5.92 -9.48
CA SER A 400 28.30 -4.58 -10.03
C SER A 400 29.23 -3.75 -9.17
N GLU A 401 29.15 -3.85 -7.83
CA GLU A 401 30.08 -3.20 -6.90
C GLU A 401 31.51 -3.76 -7.05
N THR A 402 31.65 -5.08 -7.14
CA THR A 402 32.93 -5.75 -7.35
C THR A 402 33.56 -5.36 -8.69
N MET A 403 32.77 -5.26 -9.78
CA MET A 403 33.25 -4.77 -11.07
C MET A 403 33.69 -3.30 -11.00
N ALA A 404 32.93 -2.44 -10.33
CA ALA A 404 33.26 -1.04 -10.17
C ALA A 404 34.56 -0.85 -9.35
N SER A 405 34.80 -1.68 -8.34
CA SER A 405 36.04 -1.67 -7.56
C SER A 405 37.24 -2.28 -8.31
N ALA A 406 37.01 -3.26 -9.20
CA ALA A 406 38.06 -3.89 -10.01
C ALA A 406 38.51 -3.02 -11.20
N TYR A 407 37.63 -2.12 -11.68
CA TYR A 407 37.93 -1.14 -12.72
C TYR A 407 37.62 0.27 -12.19
N PRO A 408 38.48 0.85 -11.32
CA PRO A 408 38.33 2.24 -10.92
C PRO A 408 38.38 3.07 -12.21
N THR A 409 37.32 3.82 -12.50
CA THR A 409 37.30 4.77 -13.61
C THR A 409 38.41 5.80 -13.31
N THR A 410 39.52 5.63 -13.98
CA THR A 410 40.58 6.65 -14.06
C THR A 410 39.99 7.87 -14.74
N GLY A 411 39.55 8.85 -13.95
CA GLY A 411 38.91 10.05 -14.47
C GLY A 411 38.23 10.94 -13.46
N ALA A 412 38.67 10.92 -12.20
CA ALA A 412 38.43 12.06 -11.32
C ALA A 412 39.48 13.12 -11.70
N MET A 413 39.15 14.00 -12.63
CA MET A 413 39.85 15.25 -12.82
C MET A 413 39.77 16.01 -11.49
N SER A 414 40.88 16.08 -10.75
CA SER A 414 41.06 17.01 -9.66
C SER A 414 40.93 18.43 -10.22
N ILE A 415 39.82 19.09 -9.93
CA ILE A 415 39.74 20.54 -10.08
C ILE A 415 40.57 21.07 -8.93
N THR A 416 41.81 21.45 -9.19
CA THR A 416 42.61 22.31 -8.32
C THR A 416 42.00 23.70 -8.42
N GLU A 417 41.44 24.18 -7.32
CA GLU A 417 41.16 25.61 -7.12
C GLU A 417 42.52 26.34 -7.10
N ASP A 418 42.72 27.21 -8.06
CA ASP A 418 43.60 28.38 -7.99
C ASP A 418 42.77 29.65 -7.84
#